data_1a870c6378c2824b84fb899b2d0d05de
#
_entry.id   1a870c6378c2824b84fb899b2d0d05de
#
_cell.length_a   1.000
_cell.length_b   1.000
_cell.length_c   1.000
_cell.angle_alpha   90.00
_cell.angle_beta   90.00
_cell.angle_gamma   90.00
#
_symmetry.space_group_name_H-M   'P 1'
#
loop_
_entity.id
_entity.type
_entity.pdbx_description
1 polymer ?
#
loop_
_entity_poly.entity_id
_entity_poly.type
_entity_poly.pdbx_seq_one_letter_code
_entity_poly.pdbx_strand_id
1 'polypeptide(L)'
;EALKEKVEKNDGHYLNCSKEEEEEWKKVLPLSKNSRTGLLLDEATFVYAAKEKEKLGAFLQKKNICVSEEIGPYFTGFDYLAAGLVEEGIKVVKDLIAEWEKQGFHQMITLTGQSQYLFTEMLSYLDLQTDIEFISILDLADDFRIQNDYVYGGSFYTRYAKKAVKLNQLSKAEKETPILNCPEFLPQVEGEKRKNVVGIWTPPLCAEYEAVMTEPEFQKAIYERSLAEIKKTHFKKLVVCDPYAYHMLLENGYGKENVAYYFSVMN
;
A
#
# COMPACT_ATOMS: atom_id res chain seq x y z
N GLU A 1 12.08 17.84 12.48
CA GLU A 1 12.05 17.81 13.95
C GLU A 1 10.69 17.38 14.46
N ALA A 2 9.57 18.00 14.03
CA ALA A 2 8.21 17.63 14.48
C ALA A 2 7.83 16.17 14.21
N LEU A 3 8.24 15.59 13.08
CA LEU A 3 8.02 14.19 12.74
C LEU A 3 8.73 13.26 13.73
N LYS A 4 9.99 13.56 14.04
CA LYS A 4 10.80 12.78 14.98
C LYS A 4 10.21 12.81 16.40
N GLU A 5 9.87 14.00 16.88
CA GLU A 5 9.21 14.15 18.17
C GLU A 5 7.88 13.39 18.25
N LYS A 6 7.10 13.37 17.16
CA LYS A 6 5.85 12.63 17.12
C LYS A 6 6.08 11.12 17.23
N VAL A 7 7.03 10.57 16.49
CA VAL A 7 7.38 9.15 16.53
C VAL A 7 7.93 8.77 17.90
N GLU A 8 8.82 9.58 18.47
CA GLU A 8 9.38 9.33 19.80
C GLU A 8 8.32 9.36 20.93
N LYS A 9 7.35 10.28 20.83
CA LYS A 9 6.24 10.38 21.82
C LYS A 9 5.22 9.25 21.69
N ASN A 10 5.20 8.55 20.57
CA ASN A 10 4.24 7.50 20.25
C ASN A 10 4.93 6.12 20.14
N ASP A 11 5.86 5.84 21.05
CA ASP A 11 6.53 4.55 21.20
C ASP A 11 7.16 4.01 19.89
N GLY A 12 7.71 4.90 19.07
CA GLY A 12 8.35 4.53 17.80
C GLY A 12 7.40 4.49 16.60
N HIS A 13 6.16 4.93 16.77
CA HIS A 13 5.13 4.92 15.73
C HIS A 13 4.73 6.33 15.29
N TYR A 14 4.51 6.53 14.01
CA TYR A 14 3.93 7.76 13.49
C TYR A 14 2.41 7.84 13.72
N LEU A 15 1.72 6.70 13.53
CA LEU A 15 0.29 6.56 13.76
C LEU A 15 0.00 5.94 15.13
N ASN A 16 -1.22 6.11 15.63
CA ASN A 16 -1.61 5.51 16.90
C ASN A 16 -1.93 4.02 16.72
N CYS A 17 -0.96 3.18 17.01
CA CYS A 17 -1.04 1.73 16.92
C CYS A 17 -1.34 1.13 18.28
N SER A 18 -2.59 0.71 18.53
CA SER A 18 -2.97 0.14 19.81
C SER A 18 -2.71 -1.36 19.91
N LYS A 19 -2.39 -1.84 21.11
CA LYS A 19 -2.22 -3.29 21.37
C LYS A 19 -3.52 -4.07 21.19
N GLU A 20 -4.64 -3.46 21.48
CA GLU A 20 -5.96 -4.07 21.30
C GLU A 20 -6.21 -4.34 19.81
N GLU A 21 -5.87 -3.42 18.93
CA GLU A 21 -6.00 -3.62 17.48
C GLU A 21 -4.99 -4.66 16.95
N GLU A 22 -3.78 -4.71 17.53
CA GLU A 22 -2.79 -5.74 17.20
C GLU A 22 -3.33 -7.15 17.50
N GLU A 23 -3.94 -7.35 18.65
CA GLU A 23 -4.58 -8.63 18.99
C GLU A 23 -5.76 -8.97 18.07
N GLU A 24 -6.52 -7.96 17.63
CA GLU A 24 -7.58 -8.18 16.63
C GLU A 24 -7.03 -8.60 15.26
N TRP A 25 -5.90 -8.03 14.81
CA TRP A 25 -5.21 -8.49 13.61
C TRP A 25 -4.74 -9.93 13.74
N LYS A 26 -4.12 -10.28 14.87
CA LYS A 26 -3.65 -11.65 15.13
C LYS A 26 -4.75 -12.69 15.10
N LYS A 27 -5.97 -12.36 15.55
CA LYS A 27 -7.12 -13.28 15.54
C LYS A 27 -7.59 -13.68 14.14
N VAL A 28 -7.42 -12.82 13.15
CA VAL A 28 -7.97 -13.05 11.80
C VAL A 28 -6.93 -13.57 10.81
N LEU A 29 -5.65 -13.41 11.10
CA LEU A 29 -4.58 -13.84 10.21
C LEU A 29 -4.25 -15.32 10.41
N PRO A 30 -3.88 -16.08 9.37
CA PRO A 30 -3.44 -17.47 9.46
C PRO A 30 -2.01 -17.56 10.00
N LEU A 31 -1.85 -17.48 11.31
CA LEU A 31 -0.57 -17.46 11.99
C LEU A 31 0.02 -18.84 12.19
N SER A 32 1.35 -18.96 12.16
CA SER A 32 2.08 -20.19 12.46
C SER A 32 3.47 -19.88 13.05
N LYS A 33 3.78 -20.53 14.18
CA LYS A 33 5.12 -20.46 14.83
C LYS A 33 6.25 -20.94 13.94
N ASN A 34 5.94 -21.83 13.00
CA ASN A 34 6.92 -22.42 12.12
C ASN A 34 7.06 -21.69 10.78
N SER A 35 6.23 -20.67 10.54
CA SER A 35 6.33 -19.91 9.30
C SER A 35 7.56 -19.02 9.30
N ARG A 36 8.29 -19.06 8.18
CA ARG A 36 9.41 -18.15 7.88
C ARG A 36 8.99 -17.03 6.91
N THR A 37 7.69 -16.91 6.70
CA THR A 37 7.09 -15.82 5.93
C THR A 37 6.54 -14.79 6.90
N GLY A 38 7.09 -13.59 6.89
CA GLY A 38 6.58 -12.45 7.63
C GLY A 38 5.48 -11.72 6.85
N LEU A 39 4.69 -10.93 7.56
CA LEU A 39 3.74 -9.99 6.98
C LEU A 39 4.16 -8.58 7.37
N LEU A 40 4.54 -7.77 6.40
CA LEU A 40 4.86 -6.37 6.63
C LEU A 40 3.57 -5.57 6.77
N LEU A 41 3.03 -5.59 7.97
CA LEU A 41 1.86 -4.81 8.35
C LEU A 41 2.33 -3.40 8.71
N ASP A 42 2.48 -2.54 7.69
CA ASP A 42 2.85 -1.14 7.93
C ASP A 42 1.75 -0.39 8.69
N GLU A 43 2.12 0.67 9.40
CA GLU A 43 1.21 1.43 10.27
C GLU A 43 -0.04 1.94 9.55
N ALA A 44 0.12 2.38 8.30
CA ALA A 44 -1.00 2.91 7.54
C ALA A 44 -2.02 1.82 7.23
N THR A 45 -1.57 0.63 6.85
CA THR A 45 -2.44 -0.54 6.67
C THR A 45 -3.06 -0.95 8.00
N PHE A 46 -2.24 -1.04 9.07
CA PHE A 46 -2.69 -1.42 10.40
C PHE A 46 -3.84 -0.54 10.90
N VAL A 47 -3.72 0.80 10.76
CA VAL A 47 -4.71 1.75 11.28
C VAL A 47 -5.86 1.97 10.31
N TYR A 48 -5.57 2.28 9.05
CA TYR A 48 -6.57 2.75 8.10
C TYR A 48 -7.34 1.63 7.40
N ALA A 49 -6.71 0.46 7.25
CA ALA A 49 -7.37 -0.72 6.69
C ALA A 49 -7.85 -1.72 7.75
N ALA A 50 -7.85 -1.36 9.03
CA ALA A 50 -8.23 -2.24 10.14
C ALA A 50 -9.59 -2.93 9.95
N LYS A 51 -10.56 -2.25 9.35
CA LYS A 51 -11.90 -2.81 9.07
C LYS A 51 -11.92 -3.85 7.94
N GLU A 52 -10.83 -3.98 7.21
CA GLU A 52 -10.68 -4.91 6.08
C GLU A 52 -9.78 -6.11 6.44
N LYS A 53 -9.31 -6.20 7.67
CA LYS A 53 -8.38 -7.26 8.13
C LYS A 53 -8.90 -8.68 7.92
N GLU A 54 -10.21 -8.90 8.13
CA GLU A 54 -10.83 -10.20 7.89
C GLU A 54 -10.74 -10.63 6.42
N LYS A 55 -10.79 -9.66 5.49
CA LYS A 55 -10.65 -9.94 4.06
C LYS A 55 -9.23 -10.39 3.70
N LEU A 56 -8.23 -9.75 4.30
CA LEU A 56 -6.84 -10.17 4.16
C LEU A 56 -6.63 -11.58 4.72
N GLY A 57 -7.11 -11.83 5.94
CA GLY A 57 -7.03 -13.16 6.56
C GLY A 57 -7.67 -14.26 5.71
N ALA A 58 -8.88 -14.02 5.22
CA ALA A 58 -9.58 -14.95 4.34
C ALA A 58 -8.84 -15.18 3.00
N PHE A 59 -8.24 -14.13 2.43
CA PHE A 59 -7.42 -14.25 1.23
C PHE A 59 -6.19 -15.14 1.47
N LEU A 60 -5.42 -14.88 2.52
CA LEU A 60 -4.24 -15.68 2.86
C LEU A 60 -4.59 -17.14 3.15
N GLN A 61 -5.67 -17.39 3.88
CA GLN A 61 -6.18 -18.74 4.12
C GLN A 61 -6.56 -19.46 2.82
N LYS A 62 -7.25 -18.78 1.92
CA LYS A 62 -7.61 -19.33 0.60
C LYS A 62 -6.39 -19.70 -0.22
N LYS A 63 -5.31 -18.92 -0.10
CA LYS A 63 -4.03 -19.18 -0.77
C LYS A 63 -3.16 -20.23 -0.05
N ASN A 64 -3.63 -20.78 1.08
CA ASN A 64 -2.85 -21.66 1.95
C ASN A 64 -1.53 -21.05 2.43
N ILE A 65 -1.52 -19.73 2.66
CA ILE A 65 -0.36 -18.99 3.13
C ILE A 65 -0.52 -18.76 4.63
N CYS A 66 0.41 -19.31 5.42
CA CYS A 66 0.55 -18.99 6.83
C CYS A 66 1.69 -18.00 7.03
N VAL A 67 1.45 -16.94 7.80
CA VAL A 67 2.49 -15.99 8.19
C VAL A 67 2.95 -16.23 9.61
N SER A 68 4.11 -15.68 9.98
CA SER A 68 4.65 -15.80 11.34
C SER A 68 3.71 -15.19 12.38
N GLU A 69 3.79 -15.68 13.62
CA GLU A 69 3.12 -15.06 14.77
C GLU A 69 3.79 -13.74 15.20
N GLU A 70 5.04 -13.53 14.79
CA GLU A 70 5.79 -12.29 15.02
C GLU A 70 5.32 -11.22 14.03
N ILE A 71 4.13 -10.68 14.31
CA ILE A 71 3.52 -9.59 13.53
C ILE A 71 3.18 -8.44 14.47
N GLY A 72 3.26 -7.25 13.94
CA GLY A 72 2.83 -6.02 14.62
C GLY A 72 2.80 -4.88 13.62
N PRO A 73 2.37 -3.69 14.04
CA PRO A 73 2.49 -2.51 13.20
C PRO A 73 3.97 -2.11 13.06
N TYR A 74 4.40 -1.91 11.82
CA TYR A 74 5.77 -1.49 11.55
C TYR A 74 5.84 -0.05 11.06
N PHE A 75 6.56 0.80 11.79
CA PHE A 75 7.05 2.07 11.26
C PHE A 75 8.25 1.77 10.35
N THR A 76 8.06 1.89 9.05
CA THR A 76 9.08 1.45 8.08
C THR A 76 10.27 2.41 7.94
N GLY A 77 10.16 3.63 8.50
CA GLY A 77 11.16 4.68 8.34
C GLY A 77 11.08 5.42 7.01
N PHE A 78 10.18 5.04 6.12
CA PHE A 78 10.01 5.71 4.84
C PHE A 78 9.68 7.20 4.99
N ASP A 79 8.83 7.54 5.96
CA ASP A 79 8.44 8.92 6.23
C ASP A 79 9.65 9.78 6.66
N TYR A 80 10.60 9.20 7.39
CA TYR A 80 11.87 9.86 7.70
C TYR A 80 12.68 10.14 6.43
N LEU A 81 12.83 9.14 5.55
CA LEU A 81 13.55 9.30 4.28
C LEU A 81 12.89 10.38 3.41
N ALA A 82 11.58 10.36 3.30
CA ALA A 82 10.81 11.35 2.53
C ALA A 82 10.91 12.77 3.11
N ALA A 83 11.02 12.89 4.44
CA ALA A 83 11.20 14.15 5.14
C ALA A 83 12.66 14.67 5.12
N GLY A 84 13.60 13.94 4.52
CA GLY A 84 15.01 14.30 4.49
C GLY A 84 15.79 13.93 5.77
N LEU A 85 15.17 13.18 6.70
CA LEU A 85 15.81 12.62 7.88
C LEU A 85 16.46 11.28 7.49
N VAL A 86 17.45 11.36 6.62
CA VAL A 86 18.01 10.19 5.91
C VAL A 86 18.67 9.21 6.85
N GLU A 87 19.48 9.69 7.80
CA GLU A 87 20.19 8.84 8.76
C GLU A 87 19.21 8.08 9.66
N GLU A 88 18.18 8.76 10.16
CA GLU A 88 17.13 8.17 10.97
C GLU A 88 16.34 7.12 10.18
N GLY A 89 15.99 7.43 8.93
CA GLY A 89 15.28 6.51 8.05
C GLY A 89 16.10 5.24 7.76
N ILE A 90 17.38 5.40 7.39
CA ILE A 90 18.28 4.28 7.16
C ILE A 90 18.41 3.41 8.41
N LYS A 91 18.53 4.05 9.59
CA LYS A 91 18.63 3.33 10.86
C LYS A 91 17.39 2.46 11.10
N VAL A 92 16.18 3.01 10.91
CA VAL A 92 14.94 2.24 11.07
C VAL A 92 14.88 1.05 10.12
N VAL A 93 15.15 1.26 8.83
CA VAL A 93 15.16 0.17 7.83
C VAL A 93 16.15 -0.91 8.20
N LYS A 94 17.36 -0.52 8.61
CA LYS A 94 18.42 -1.45 9.01
C LYS A 94 18.04 -2.26 10.25
N ASP A 95 17.48 -1.61 11.27
CA ASP A 95 17.06 -2.26 12.50
C ASP A 95 15.93 -3.27 12.24
N LEU A 96 14.95 -2.93 11.37
CA LEU A 96 13.89 -3.84 10.95
C LEU A 96 14.45 -5.09 10.22
N ILE A 97 15.31 -4.89 9.25
CA ILE A 97 15.93 -6.00 8.51
C ILE A 97 16.68 -6.92 9.49
N ALA A 98 17.50 -6.37 10.36
CA ALA A 98 18.26 -7.15 11.34
C ALA A 98 17.35 -7.95 12.29
N GLU A 99 16.23 -7.38 12.71
CA GLU A 99 15.26 -8.08 13.55
C GLU A 99 14.57 -9.21 12.79
N TRP A 100 14.14 -8.99 11.53
CA TRP A 100 13.52 -10.02 10.70
C TRP A 100 14.47 -11.18 10.35
N GLU A 101 15.74 -10.88 10.09
CA GLU A 101 16.79 -11.90 9.88
C GLU A 101 17.02 -12.72 11.15
N LYS A 102 17.06 -12.08 12.32
CA LYS A 102 17.18 -12.75 13.62
C LYS A 102 15.97 -13.64 13.91
N GLN A 103 14.75 -13.23 13.50
CA GLN A 103 13.55 -14.05 13.57
C GLN A 103 13.56 -15.20 12.55
N GLY A 104 14.50 -15.21 11.62
CA GLY A 104 14.67 -16.26 10.62
C GLY A 104 13.71 -16.16 9.44
N PHE A 105 13.23 -14.96 9.13
CA PHE A 105 12.41 -14.77 7.94
C PHE A 105 13.23 -14.92 6.67
N HIS A 106 12.67 -15.65 5.69
CA HIS A 106 13.21 -15.77 4.36
C HIS A 106 12.38 -14.98 3.34
N GLN A 107 11.14 -14.68 3.71
CA GLN A 107 10.21 -13.98 2.85
C GLN A 107 9.35 -13.01 3.67
N MET A 108 9.07 -11.85 3.09
CA MET A 108 8.21 -10.82 3.68
C MET A 108 7.15 -10.41 2.67
N ILE A 109 5.87 -10.55 3.03
CA ILE A 109 4.75 -10.09 2.21
C ILE A 109 4.49 -8.63 2.52
N THR A 110 4.60 -7.76 1.52
CA THR A 110 4.29 -6.34 1.63
C THR A 110 2.85 -6.06 1.24
N LEU A 111 2.20 -5.14 1.95
CA LEU A 111 0.79 -4.80 1.77
C LEU A 111 0.57 -3.46 1.07
N THR A 112 1.61 -2.65 0.92
CA THR A 112 1.53 -1.34 0.26
C THR A 112 2.59 -1.16 -0.81
N GLY A 113 2.30 -0.28 -1.78
CA GLY A 113 3.28 0.07 -2.80
C GLY A 113 4.51 0.78 -2.22
N GLN A 114 4.32 1.56 -1.16
CA GLN A 114 5.39 2.25 -0.45
C GLN A 114 6.36 1.25 0.19
N SER A 115 5.85 0.29 0.96
CA SER A 115 6.66 -0.75 1.58
C SER A 115 7.34 -1.63 0.53
N GLN A 116 6.62 -2.00 -0.54
CA GLN A 116 7.22 -2.75 -1.65
C GLN A 116 8.39 -1.99 -2.27
N TYR A 117 8.22 -0.71 -2.59
CA TYR A 117 9.27 0.12 -3.18
C TYR A 117 10.48 0.25 -2.25
N LEU A 118 10.24 0.52 -0.96
CA LEU A 118 11.31 0.68 0.04
C LEU A 118 12.19 -0.57 0.11
N PHE A 119 11.59 -1.74 0.23
CA PHE A 119 12.32 -2.99 0.48
C PHE A 119 12.75 -3.75 -0.79
N THR A 120 12.38 -3.28 -1.99
CA THR A 120 12.87 -3.90 -3.23
C THR A 120 13.77 -2.97 -4.03
N GLU A 121 13.37 -1.72 -4.25
CA GLU A 121 14.08 -0.80 -5.13
C GLU A 121 15.00 0.15 -4.35
N MET A 122 14.55 0.64 -3.18
CA MET A 122 15.34 1.64 -2.43
C MET A 122 16.51 1.07 -1.66
N LEU A 123 16.50 -0.19 -1.22
CA LEU A 123 17.58 -0.74 -0.39
C LEU A 123 18.96 -0.54 -1.04
N SER A 124 19.07 -0.73 -2.35
CA SER A 124 20.32 -0.52 -3.07
C SER A 124 20.82 0.92 -3.04
N TYR A 125 19.89 1.90 -3.02
CA TYR A 125 20.25 3.33 -2.89
C TYR A 125 20.62 3.72 -1.47
N LEU A 126 20.16 2.93 -0.47
CA LEU A 126 20.48 3.12 0.94
C LEU A 126 21.72 2.34 1.37
N ASP A 127 22.39 1.66 0.43
CA ASP A 127 23.55 0.80 0.69
C ASP A 127 23.25 -0.33 1.69
N LEU A 128 22.00 -0.84 1.63
CA LEU A 128 21.51 -1.94 2.46
C LEU A 128 21.26 -3.19 1.62
N GLN A 129 21.50 -4.35 2.20
CA GLN A 129 21.30 -5.67 1.59
C GLN A 129 20.66 -6.61 2.60
N THR A 130 19.90 -7.57 2.10
CA THR A 130 19.31 -8.65 2.88
C THR A 130 19.03 -9.85 1.99
N ASP A 131 18.99 -11.05 2.57
CA ASP A 131 18.56 -12.28 1.90
C ASP A 131 17.05 -12.51 1.99
N ILE A 132 16.30 -11.61 2.64
CA ILE A 132 14.83 -11.70 2.72
C ILE A 132 14.22 -11.33 1.37
N GLU A 133 13.41 -12.23 0.81
CA GLU A 133 12.64 -11.97 -0.40
C GLU A 133 11.38 -11.14 -0.06
N PHE A 134 11.21 -9.96 -0.66
CA PHE A 134 10.02 -9.14 -0.49
C PHE A 134 9.04 -9.36 -1.63
N ILE A 135 7.85 -9.86 -1.30
CA ILE A 135 6.78 -10.18 -2.26
C ILE A 135 5.61 -9.24 -2.04
N SER A 136 5.13 -8.62 -3.10
CA SER A 136 3.88 -7.87 -3.01
C SER A 136 2.70 -8.81 -2.85
N ILE A 137 1.76 -8.48 -1.97
CA ILE A 137 0.48 -9.19 -1.85
C ILE A 137 -0.26 -9.28 -3.20
N LEU A 138 -0.06 -8.29 -4.09
CA LEU A 138 -0.62 -8.30 -5.43
C LEU A 138 -0.11 -9.46 -6.28
N ASP A 139 1.14 -9.90 -6.08
CA ASP A 139 1.71 -11.02 -6.84
C ASP A 139 1.08 -12.36 -6.47
N LEU A 140 0.49 -12.45 -5.27
CA LEU A 140 -0.21 -13.63 -4.76
C LEU A 140 -1.67 -13.71 -5.25
N ALA A 141 -2.23 -12.62 -5.74
CA ALA A 141 -3.60 -12.58 -6.24
C ALA A 141 -3.70 -13.08 -7.68
N ASP A 142 -4.75 -13.86 -7.99
CA ASP A 142 -5.06 -14.33 -9.34
C ASP A 142 -5.80 -13.26 -10.14
N ASP A 143 -6.79 -12.64 -9.50
CA ASP A 143 -7.59 -11.56 -10.08
C ASP A 143 -8.23 -10.67 -9.00
N PHE A 144 -8.82 -9.57 -9.45
CA PHE A 144 -9.74 -8.76 -8.65
C PHE A 144 -11.18 -9.07 -9.08
N ARG A 145 -12.03 -9.33 -8.08
CA ARG A 145 -13.47 -9.52 -8.29
C ARG A 145 -14.16 -8.16 -8.41
N ILE A 146 -14.03 -7.55 -9.58
CA ILE A 146 -14.58 -6.24 -9.87
C ILE A 146 -15.53 -6.27 -11.06
N GLN A 147 -16.50 -5.35 -11.07
CA GLN A 147 -17.48 -5.17 -12.15
C GLN A 147 -17.64 -3.68 -12.43
N ASN A 148 -17.02 -3.19 -13.48
CA ASN A 148 -17.06 -1.77 -13.84
C ASN A 148 -16.60 -0.85 -12.72
N ASP A 149 -15.60 -1.28 -11.96
CA ASP A 149 -15.00 -0.53 -10.87
C ASP A 149 -13.73 0.15 -11.37
N TYR A 150 -13.37 1.28 -10.79
CA TYR A 150 -12.10 1.94 -11.04
C TYR A 150 -11.09 1.48 -9.98
N VAL A 151 -9.90 1.06 -10.39
CA VAL A 151 -8.84 0.66 -9.46
C VAL A 151 -7.82 1.79 -9.35
N TYR A 152 -7.67 2.33 -8.16
CA TYR A 152 -6.63 3.29 -7.81
C TYR A 152 -5.48 2.56 -7.12
N GLY A 153 -4.38 2.37 -7.86
CA GLY A 153 -3.21 1.63 -7.38
C GLY A 153 -2.29 2.43 -6.46
N GLY A 154 -2.45 3.76 -6.40
CA GLY A 154 -1.50 4.64 -5.74
C GLY A 154 -0.20 4.83 -6.53
N SER A 155 0.53 5.90 -6.20
CA SER A 155 1.77 6.28 -6.91
C SER A 155 2.85 5.21 -6.77
N PHE A 156 2.98 4.64 -5.58
CA PHE A 156 4.07 3.70 -5.32
C PHE A 156 3.88 2.38 -6.05
N TYR A 157 2.71 1.75 -6.02
CA TYR A 157 2.49 0.53 -6.80
C TYR A 157 2.65 0.76 -8.30
N THR A 158 2.12 1.87 -8.81
CA THR A 158 2.07 2.09 -10.26
C THR A 158 3.37 2.58 -10.84
N ARG A 159 4.08 3.48 -10.17
CA ARG A 159 5.29 4.14 -10.70
C ARG A 159 6.57 3.52 -10.17
N TYR A 160 6.70 3.43 -8.86
CA TYR A 160 7.96 3.10 -8.20
C TYR A 160 8.15 1.60 -8.00
N ALA A 161 7.16 0.90 -7.48
CA ALA A 161 7.21 -0.57 -7.30
C ALA A 161 6.90 -1.35 -8.60
N LYS A 162 6.70 -0.67 -9.73
CA LYS A 162 6.55 -1.26 -11.08
C LYS A 162 5.40 -2.28 -11.19
N LYS A 163 4.34 -2.14 -10.38
CA LYS A 163 3.19 -3.08 -10.36
C LYS A 163 2.03 -2.69 -11.27
N ALA A 164 2.17 -1.66 -12.11
CA ALA A 164 1.10 -1.22 -13.02
C ALA A 164 0.60 -2.34 -13.94
N VAL A 165 1.50 -3.13 -14.51
CA VAL A 165 1.15 -4.27 -15.39
C VAL A 165 0.38 -5.33 -14.59
N LYS A 166 0.83 -5.64 -13.39
CA LYS A 166 0.15 -6.61 -12.51
C LYS A 166 -1.24 -6.14 -12.13
N LEU A 167 -1.40 -4.86 -11.75
CA LEU A 167 -2.71 -4.28 -11.46
C LEU A 167 -3.67 -4.35 -12.66
N ASN A 168 -3.15 -4.11 -13.87
CA ASN A 168 -3.94 -4.29 -15.10
C ASN A 168 -4.40 -5.73 -15.28
N GLN A 169 -3.50 -6.69 -15.07
CA GLN A 169 -3.83 -8.12 -15.18
C GLN A 169 -4.89 -8.51 -14.15
N LEU A 170 -4.73 -8.08 -12.90
CA LEU A 170 -5.69 -8.35 -11.83
C LEU A 170 -7.06 -7.76 -12.10
N SER A 171 -7.12 -6.59 -12.72
CA SER A 171 -8.36 -5.87 -13.00
C SER A 171 -9.19 -6.50 -14.13
N LYS A 172 -8.65 -7.44 -14.92
CA LYS A 172 -9.31 -8.17 -16.03
C LYS A 172 -10.30 -7.30 -16.82
N ALA A 173 -9.88 -6.11 -17.15
CA ALA A 173 -10.80 -5.17 -17.72
C ALA A 173 -11.16 -5.56 -19.14
N GLU A 174 -12.23 -6.31 -19.26
CA GLU A 174 -12.89 -6.61 -20.55
C GLU A 174 -13.47 -5.35 -21.21
N LYS A 175 -13.76 -4.33 -20.40
CA LYS A 175 -14.19 -3.03 -20.90
C LYS A 175 -13.07 -2.03 -20.76
N GLU A 176 -12.83 -1.31 -21.86
CA GLU A 176 -11.94 -0.15 -21.86
C GLU A 176 -12.42 0.86 -20.82
N THR A 177 -11.84 0.81 -19.60
CA THR A 177 -11.95 1.95 -18.71
C THR A 177 -11.11 3.05 -19.38
N PRO A 178 -11.71 4.23 -19.66
CA PRO A 178 -10.94 5.27 -20.34
C PRO A 178 -9.71 5.60 -19.49
N ILE A 179 -8.55 5.54 -20.10
CA ILE A 179 -7.32 6.03 -19.51
C ILE A 179 -7.51 7.53 -19.37
N LEU A 180 -7.58 8.00 -18.13
CA LEU A 180 -7.64 9.42 -17.87
C LEU A 180 -6.37 10.05 -18.45
N ASN A 181 -6.52 10.80 -19.54
CA ASN A 181 -5.54 11.63 -20.20
C ASN A 181 -4.07 11.23 -19.95
N CYS A 182 -3.66 10.15 -20.64
CA CYS A 182 -2.24 9.76 -20.66
C CYS A 182 -1.43 10.93 -21.23
N PRO A 183 -0.54 11.56 -20.47
CA PRO A 183 0.35 12.56 -21.04
C PRO A 183 1.13 11.93 -22.21
N GLU A 184 1.15 12.63 -23.35
CA GLU A 184 1.76 12.16 -24.60
C GLU A 184 3.26 11.85 -24.49
N PHE A 185 3.92 12.37 -23.45
CA PHE A 185 5.35 12.20 -23.23
C PHE A 185 5.76 10.86 -22.59
N LEU A 186 4.81 10.00 -22.25
CA LEU A 186 5.19 8.73 -21.66
C LEU A 186 5.31 7.65 -22.73
N PRO A 187 6.41 6.87 -22.69
CA PRO A 187 6.62 5.86 -23.70
C PRO A 187 5.44 4.91 -23.76
N GLN A 188 4.76 4.90 -24.89
CA GLN A 188 3.79 3.88 -25.22
C GLN A 188 4.57 2.59 -25.44
N VAL A 189 4.20 1.53 -24.74
CA VAL A 189 4.69 0.20 -25.09
C VAL A 189 4.07 -0.14 -26.45
N GLU A 190 4.90 -0.24 -27.48
CA GLU A 190 4.45 -0.54 -28.83
C GLU A 190 3.58 -1.81 -28.83
N GLY A 191 2.38 -1.71 -29.42
CA GLY A 191 1.50 -2.85 -29.66
C GLY A 191 0.45 -3.15 -28.57
N GLU A 192 0.52 -2.58 -27.40
CA GLU A 192 -0.52 -2.75 -26.39
C GLU A 192 -1.50 -1.56 -26.40
N LYS A 193 -2.74 -1.81 -26.82
CA LYS A 193 -3.85 -0.93 -26.41
C LYS A 193 -3.92 -1.00 -24.89
N ARG A 194 -3.49 0.06 -24.21
CA ARG A 194 -3.51 0.15 -22.75
C ARG A 194 -4.94 0.11 -22.26
N LYS A 195 -5.39 -1.09 -21.95
CA LYS A 195 -6.63 -1.30 -21.22
C LYS A 195 -6.29 -1.07 -19.75
N ASN A 196 -6.98 -0.13 -19.12
CA ASN A 196 -6.91 0.13 -17.66
C ASN A 196 -5.50 0.35 -17.10
N VAL A 197 -4.91 1.48 -17.39
CA VAL A 197 -3.73 1.92 -16.65
C VAL A 197 -4.17 2.47 -15.31
N VAL A 198 -4.21 1.59 -14.34
CA VAL A 198 -4.60 1.91 -12.98
C VAL A 198 -3.70 2.98 -12.41
N GLY A 199 -4.25 4.15 -12.09
CA GLY A 199 -3.60 5.19 -11.31
C GLY A 199 -2.33 5.83 -11.85
N ILE A 200 -1.78 5.39 -12.99
CA ILE A 200 -0.48 5.91 -13.49
C ILE A 200 -0.56 7.39 -13.87
N TRP A 201 -1.72 7.86 -14.25
CA TRP A 201 -1.95 9.20 -14.78
C TRP A 201 -2.92 10.02 -13.97
N THR A 202 -3.49 9.42 -12.94
CA THR A 202 -4.33 10.13 -12.01
C THR A 202 -3.44 10.99 -11.13
N PRO A 203 -3.72 12.27 -10.94
CA PRO A 203 -3.07 13.04 -9.89
C PRO A 203 -3.22 12.29 -8.56
N PRO A 204 -2.22 12.31 -7.68
CA PRO A 204 -2.28 11.61 -6.42
C PRO A 204 -3.50 12.09 -5.62
N LEU A 205 -4.14 11.19 -4.87
CA LEU A 205 -5.20 11.55 -3.92
C LEU A 205 -4.61 12.16 -2.64
N CYS A 206 -3.40 12.71 -2.71
CA CYS A 206 -2.60 13.15 -1.57
C CYS A 206 -2.41 12.03 -0.56
N ALA A 207 -2.06 10.89 -1.08
CA ALA A 207 -1.90 9.65 -0.37
C ALA A 207 -0.43 9.45 0.03
N GLU A 208 -0.20 8.54 0.96
CA GLU A 208 1.14 8.11 1.32
C GLU A 208 1.90 9.25 2.05
N TYR A 209 3.18 9.37 1.81
CA TYR A 209 4.01 10.38 2.47
C TYR A 209 3.60 11.83 2.15
N GLU A 210 2.96 12.07 1.01
CA GLU A 210 2.47 13.42 0.66
C GLU A 210 1.50 13.96 1.72
N ALA A 211 0.73 13.09 2.36
CA ALA A 211 -0.17 13.46 3.45
C ALA A 211 0.60 13.94 4.69
N VAL A 212 1.82 13.45 4.91
CA VAL A 212 2.68 13.86 6.03
C VAL A 212 3.36 15.20 5.77
N MET A 213 3.69 15.45 4.49
CA MET A 213 4.55 16.56 4.06
C MET A 213 3.79 17.79 3.58
N THR A 214 2.46 17.71 3.49
CA THR A 214 1.66 18.74 2.82
C THR A 214 0.70 19.43 3.79
N GLU A 215 0.59 20.75 3.67
CA GLU A 215 -0.38 21.54 4.43
C GLU A 215 -1.82 21.09 4.14
N PRO A 216 -2.72 21.04 5.15
CA PRO A 216 -4.08 20.52 5.01
C PRO A 216 -4.90 21.15 3.89
N GLU A 217 -4.77 22.46 3.69
CA GLU A 217 -5.48 23.17 2.61
C GLU A 217 -5.03 22.73 1.22
N PHE A 218 -3.72 22.50 1.08
CA PHE A 218 -3.15 22.04 -0.18
C PHE A 218 -3.50 20.57 -0.45
N GLN A 219 -3.46 19.73 0.58
CA GLN A 219 -3.96 18.35 0.51
C GLN A 219 -5.37 18.29 -0.02
N LYS A 220 -6.26 19.12 0.56
CA LYS A 220 -7.65 19.19 0.15
C LYS A 220 -7.81 19.60 -1.31
N ALA A 221 -7.06 20.59 -1.77
CA ALA A 221 -7.09 21.06 -3.15
C ALA A 221 -6.64 19.96 -4.14
N ILE A 222 -5.57 19.22 -3.82
CA ILE A 222 -5.10 18.08 -4.63
C ILE A 222 -6.17 17.00 -4.67
N TYR A 223 -6.69 16.62 -3.51
CA TYR A 223 -7.71 15.60 -3.36
C TYR A 223 -8.97 15.92 -4.20
N GLU A 224 -9.52 17.12 -4.04
CA GLU A 224 -10.74 17.55 -4.76
C GLU A 224 -10.52 17.51 -6.27
N ARG A 225 -9.39 18.00 -6.74
CA ARG A 225 -9.03 17.97 -8.17
C ARG A 225 -8.89 16.53 -8.68
N SER A 226 -8.16 15.70 -7.97
CA SER A 226 -7.92 14.31 -8.37
C SER A 226 -9.20 13.49 -8.38
N LEU A 227 -10.04 13.67 -7.37
CA LEU A 227 -11.34 13.00 -7.30
C LEU A 227 -12.29 13.47 -8.43
N ALA A 228 -12.26 14.75 -8.77
CA ALA A 228 -13.04 15.27 -9.89
C ALA A 228 -12.62 14.63 -11.22
N GLU A 229 -11.32 14.41 -11.45
CA GLU A 229 -10.82 13.69 -12.63
C GLU A 229 -11.23 12.22 -12.65
N ILE A 230 -11.11 11.53 -11.52
CA ILE A 230 -11.52 10.12 -11.38
C ILE A 230 -13.04 9.98 -11.66
N LYS A 231 -13.87 10.89 -11.14
CA LYS A 231 -15.33 10.87 -11.33
C LYS A 231 -15.78 11.07 -12.78
N LYS A 232 -14.93 11.58 -13.66
CA LYS A 232 -15.24 11.66 -15.11
C LYS A 232 -15.32 10.28 -15.75
N THR A 233 -14.72 9.27 -15.14
CA THR A 233 -14.88 7.88 -15.55
C THR A 233 -16.11 7.31 -14.84
N HIS A 234 -17.10 6.86 -15.60
CA HIS A 234 -18.33 6.32 -15.04
C HIS A 234 -18.09 4.90 -14.50
N PHE A 235 -17.75 4.79 -13.22
CA PHE A 235 -17.50 3.53 -12.51
C PHE A 235 -18.54 3.30 -11.39
N LYS A 236 -18.66 2.06 -10.95
CA LYS A 236 -19.54 1.67 -9.85
C LYS A 236 -18.91 1.91 -8.49
N LYS A 237 -17.68 1.48 -8.31
CA LYS A 237 -16.90 1.65 -7.09
C LYS A 237 -15.47 2.07 -7.40
N LEU A 238 -14.87 2.77 -6.47
CA LEU A 238 -13.45 3.05 -6.45
C LEU A 238 -12.75 1.98 -5.57
N VAL A 239 -11.96 1.12 -6.18
CA VAL A 239 -11.11 0.16 -5.47
C VAL A 239 -9.76 0.83 -5.22
N VAL A 240 -9.33 0.91 -3.96
CA VAL A 240 -8.13 1.64 -3.56
C VAL A 240 -7.09 0.67 -3.00
N CYS A 241 -5.86 0.73 -3.52
CA CYS A 241 -4.75 -0.10 -3.08
C CYS A 241 -3.82 0.61 -2.08
N ASP A 242 -4.13 1.85 -1.73
CA ASP A 242 -3.36 2.67 -0.81
C ASP A 242 -4.17 2.99 0.45
N PRO A 243 -3.63 2.74 1.67
CA PRO A 243 -4.39 2.91 2.89
C PRO A 243 -4.66 4.37 3.26
N TYR A 244 -3.73 5.30 2.96
CA TYR A 244 -3.95 6.73 3.19
C TYR A 244 -5.05 7.27 2.28
N ALA A 245 -5.01 6.91 0.98
CA ALA A 245 -6.05 7.31 0.03
C ALA A 245 -7.42 6.74 0.42
N TYR A 246 -7.46 5.49 0.91
CA TYR A 246 -8.68 4.87 1.40
C TYR A 246 -9.26 5.63 2.60
N HIS A 247 -8.43 5.93 3.59
CA HIS A 247 -8.81 6.70 4.76
C HIS A 247 -9.33 8.09 4.36
N MET A 248 -8.57 8.81 3.55
CA MET A 248 -8.92 10.17 3.12
C MET A 248 -10.27 10.21 2.38
N LEU A 249 -10.56 9.24 1.52
CA LEU A 249 -11.85 9.14 0.84
C LEU A 249 -13.00 9.00 1.84
N LEU A 250 -12.84 8.13 2.83
CA LEU A 250 -13.86 7.92 3.86
C LEU A 250 -14.08 9.17 4.72
N GLU A 251 -13.02 9.84 5.15
CA GLU A 251 -13.08 11.07 5.96
C GLU A 251 -13.73 12.24 5.19
N ASN A 252 -13.58 12.27 3.87
CA ASN A 252 -14.21 13.28 3.02
C ASN A 252 -15.61 12.87 2.52
N GLY A 253 -16.26 11.90 3.17
CA GLY A 253 -17.66 11.55 2.92
C GLY A 253 -17.88 10.68 1.68
N TYR A 254 -16.83 10.07 1.14
CA TYR A 254 -17.00 9.06 0.09
C TYR A 254 -17.47 7.77 0.77
N GLY A 255 -18.76 7.48 0.70
CA GLY A 255 -19.37 6.39 1.45
C GLY A 255 -18.79 5.02 1.11
N LYS A 256 -18.86 4.08 2.05
CA LYS A 256 -18.38 2.71 1.87
C LYS A 256 -19.05 1.95 0.72
N GLU A 257 -20.22 2.38 0.30
CA GLU A 257 -20.91 1.84 -0.87
C GLU A 257 -20.20 2.22 -2.18
N ASN A 258 -19.40 3.29 -2.17
CA ASN A 258 -18.71 3.85 -3.34
C ASN A 258 -17.21 3.57 -3.36
N VAL A 259 -16.65 3.11 -2.24
CA VAL A 259 -15.22 2.79 -2.13
C VAL A 259 -15.02 1.41 -1.53
N ALA A 260 -13.98 0.72 -1.97
CA ALA A 260 -13.54 -0.55 -1.41
C ALA A 260 -12.02 -0.55 -1.25
N TYR A 261 -11.52 -1.10 -0.17
CA TYR A 261 -10.10 -1.40 -0.06
C TYR A 261 -9.80 -2.69 -0.81
N TYR A 262 -8.67 -2.75 -1.49
CA TYR A 262 -8.37 -3.84 -2.43
C TYR A 262 -8.38 -5.25 -1.81
N PHE A 263 -8.19 -5.39 -0.49
CA PHE A 263 -8.33 -6.68 0.19
C PHE A 263 -9.69 -7.33 -0.04
N SER A 264 -10.75 -6.53 -0.18
CA SER A 264 -12.11 -7.03 -0.37
C SER A 264 -12.39 -7.57 -1.78
N VAL A 265 -11.53 -7.28 -2.74
CA VAL A 265 -11.69 -7.71 -4.15
C VAL A 265 -10.65 -8.72 -4.61
N MET A 266 -9.60 -8.97 -3.83
CA MET A 266 -8.57 -9.98 -4.14
C MET A 266 -9.15 -11.40 -4.18
N ASN A 267 -8.64 -12.23 -5.14
CA ASN A 267 -9.05 -13.61 -5.32
C ASN A 267 -7.85 -14.56 -5.41
#